data_a206812ec4c9b5017ee6460802ffed96
#
_entry.id   a206812ec4c9b5017ee6460802ffed96
#
_cell.length_a   1.000
_cell.length_b   1.000
_cell.length_c   1.000
_cell.angle_alpha   90.00
_cell.angle_beta   90.00
_cell.angle_gamma   90.00
#
_symmetry.space_group_name_H-M   'P 1'
#
loop_
_entity.id
_entity.type
_entity.pdbx_description
1 polymer ?
#
loop_
_entity_poly.entity_id
_entity_poly.type
_entity_poly.pdbx_seq_one_letter_code
_entity_poly.pdbx_strand_id
1 'polypeptide(L)'
;MQGAVSYIDGYSEIHGTPGLRPMRSYEGQAMYVLKQKYIFMLFWNETRDHFQQTAWQASDRLALVYQTLNWDTNRQWGVNAIVPFRIGRWLDSRLTLTGLRMTQRCDAFHDLSFDRSKWIGVVRLDNTVRISRKPDLTLDLAAFCQSPAIQGTYDIDPAWSVDAGLRWNFDRKRASLTVRCDDLFESGVPFARVRYRGQWLDMDSGAYSRTFTVHFSYRFGSYKERRHKEVDTSRFGH
;
A
#
# COMPACT_ATOMS: atom_id res chain seq x y z
N MET A 1 8.44 32.58 17.02
CA MET A 1 8.99 31.44 17.80
C MET A 1 9.77 30.58 16.81
N GLN A 2 11.07 30.40 17.02
CA GLN A 2 11.86 29.44 16.24
C GLN A 2 11.35 28.03 16.62
N GLY A 3 11.12 27.17 15.64
CA GLY A 3 10.77 25.79 15.89
C GLY A 3 11.91 25.06 16.61
N ALA A 4 11.57 24.08 17.45
CA ALA A 4 12.60 23.26 18.11
C ALA A 4 13.40 22.52 17.04
N VAL A 5 14.72 22.43 17.24
CA VAL A 5 15.62 21.63 16.40
C VAL A 5 16.05 20.42 17.22
N SER A 6 15.92 19.25 16.64
CA SER A 6 16.39 17.98 17.19
C SER A 6 17.39 17.36 16.22
N TYR A 7 18.43 16.75 16.74
CA TYR A 7 19.46 16.10 15.95
C TYR A 7 19.23 14.60 15.96
N ILE A 8 19.19 13.97 14.78
CA ILE A 8 19.14 12.51 14.62
C ILE A 8 20.56 11.96 14.73
N ASP A 9 21.48 12.61 14.03
CA ASP A 9 22.91 12.31 13.98
C ASP A 9 23.71 13.59 13.67
N GLY A 10 25.03 13.48 13.40
CA GLY A 10 25.89 14.60 13.10
C GLY A 10 25.59 15.35 11.79
N TYR A 11 24.74 14.77 10.94
CA TYR A 11 24.41 15.29 9.59
C TYR A 11 22.90 15.36 9.34
N SER A 12 22.06 15.01 10.30
CA SER A 12 20.61 14.94 10.13
C SER A 12 19.89 15.68 11.25
N GLU A 13 19.06 16.64 10.87
CA GLU A 13 18.32 17.51 11.78
C GLU A 13 16.82 17.39 11.52
N ILE A 14 16.01 17.49 12.59
CA ILE A 14 14.55 17.65 12.50
C ILE A 14 14.20 19.05 12.98
N HIS A 15 13.58 19.83 12.12
CA HIS A 15 13.09 21.16 12.45
C HIS A 15 11.59 21.11 12.75
N GLY A 16 11.19 21.68 13.88
CA GLY A 16 9.79 21.88 14.20
C GLY A 16 9.19 23.01 13.35
N THR A 17 7.91 22.89 13.04
CA THR A 17 7.16 23.90 12.28
C THR A 17 6.06 24.49 13.16
N PRO A 18 6.30 25.63 13.81
CA PRO A 18 5.22 26.33 14.49
C PRO A 18 4.22 26.87 13.47
N GLY A 19 2.93 26.71 13.76
CA GLY A 19 1.87 27.25 12.92
C GLY A 19 1.42 26.37 11.74
N LEU A 20 1.57 25.05 11.86
CA LEU A 20 0.95 24.11 10.92
C LEU A 20 -0.55 24.35 10.86
N ARG A 21 -1.08 24.46 9.65
CA ARG A 21 -2.51 24.68 9.39
C ARG A 21 -3.24 23.33 9.34
N PRO A 22 -4.49 23.24 9.82
CA PRO A 22 -5.28 22.04 9.71
C PRO A 22 -5.46 21.61 8.25
N MET A 23 -5.24 20.34 7.98
CA MET A 23 -5.46 19.71 6.69
C MET A 23 -6.96 19.59 6.40
N ARG A 24 -7.35 19.77 5.13
CA ARG A 24 -8.72 19.58 4.64
C ARG A 24 -8.71 18.62 3.48
N SER A 25 -9.48 17.54 3.59
CA SER A 25 -9.59 16.53 2.53
C SER A 25 -10.98 16.53 1.93
N TYR A 26 -11.03 16.42 0.61
CA TYR A 26 -12.23 16.29 -0.21
C TYR A 26 -12.11 14.99 -1.01
N GLU A 27 -13.13 14.17 -0.99
CA GLU A 27 -13.12 12.87 -1.62
C GLU A 27 -14.40 12.66 -2.43
N GLY A 28 -14.26 12.08 -3.60
CA GLY A 28 -15.36 11.67 -4.44
C GLY A 28 -15.05 10.33 -5.09
N GLN A 29 -16.04 9.44 -5.12
CA GLN A 29 -15.89 8.17 -5.79
C GLN A 29 -17.20 7.73 -6.45
N ALA A 30 -17.08 7.05 -7.59
CA ALA A 30 -18.17 6.37 -8.25
C ALA A 30 -17.75 4.92 -8.52
N MET A 31 -18.58 3.97 -8.13
CA MET A 31 -18.30 2.55 -8.28
C MET A 31 -19.38 1.89 -9.13
N TYR A 32 -18.95 1.09 -10.10
CA TYR A 32 -19.80 0.26 -10.92
C TYR A 32 -19.43 -1.22 -10.76
N VAL A 33 -20.39 -2.04 -10.43
CA VAL A 33 -20.20 -3.48 -10.26
C VAL A 33 -20.92 -4.22 -11.41
N LEU A 34 -20.14 -4.80 -12.32
CA LEU A 34 -20.65 -5.54 -13.46
C LEU A 34 -20.76 -7.04 -13.10
N LYS A 35 -21.94 -7.62 -13.35
CA LYS A 35 -22.24 -9.04 -13.11
C LYS A 35 -21.89 -9.49 -11.67
N GLN A 36 -22.04 -8.62 -10.69
CA GLN A 36 -21.69 -8.87 -9.27
C GLN A 36 -20.25 -9.38 -9.06
N LYS A 37 -19.37 -9.12 -10.00
CA LYS A 37 -18.04 -9.73 -10.04
C LYS A 37 -16.93 -8.75 -10.38
N TYR A 38 -17.13 -7.93 -11.42
CA TYR A 38 -16.14 -6.97 -11.89
C TYR A 38 -16.42 -5.61 -11.28
N ILE A 39 -15.40 -5.01 -10.70
CA ILE A 39 -15.54 -3.71 -10.03
C ILE A 39 -14.74 -2.68 -10.80
N PHE A 40 -15.37 -1.58 -11.14
CA PHE A 40 -14.75 -0.42 -11.75
C PHE A 40 -15.03 0.78 -10.86
N MET A 41 -14.00 1.54 -10.52
CA MET A 41 -14.12 2.69 -9.64
C MET A 41 -13.41 3.89 -10.26
N LEU A 42 -14.11 5.00 -10.30
CA LEU A 42 -13.53 6.33 -10.51
C LEU A 42 -13.35 6.97 -9.14
N PHE A 43 -12.23 7.59 -8.90
CA PHE A 43 -11.97 8.27 -7.65
C PHE A 43 -11.27 9.61 -7.88
N TRP A 44 -11.54 10.54 -6.97
CA TRP A 44 -10.89 11.83 -6.89
C TRP A 44 -10.71 12.20 -5.42
N ASN A 45 -9.49 12.56 -5.06
CA ASN A 45 -9.11 13.01 -3.73
C ASN A 45 -8.31 14.31 -3.87
N GLU A 46 -8.65 15.32 -3.09
CA GLU A 46 -7.88 16.55 -2.98
C GLU A 46 -7.69 16.88 -1.50
N THR A 47 -6.44 17.00 -1.10
CA THR A 47 -6.07 17.44 0.26
C THR A 47 -5.39 18.78 0.14
N ARG A 48 -5.92 19.78 0.83
CA ARG A 48 -5.35 21.11 0.98
C ARG A 48 -4.67 21.25 2.33
N ASP A 49 -3.63 22.08 2.38
CA ASP A 49 -2.80 22.24 3.57
C ASP A 49 -2.26 20.89 4.10
N HIS A 50 -1.98 19.97 3.16
CA HIS A 50 -1.49 18.62 3.46
C HIS A 50 -0.16 18.69 4.19
N PHE A 51 -0.07 18.23 5.44
CA PHE A 51 1.21 18.21 6.12
C PHE A 51 1.97 16.93 5.81
N GLN A 52 3.17 17.15 5.32
CA GLN A 52 4.10 16.10 4.93
C GLN A 52 5.49 16.42 5.45
N GLN A 53 6.16 15.44 6.01
CA GLN A 53 7.59 15.57 6.29
C GLN A 53 8.36 15.61 4.98
N THR A 54 9.15 16.63 4.82
CA THR A 54 9.95 16.90 3.64
C THR A 54 11.41 17.05 4.06
N ALA A 55 12.34 16.57 3.25
CA ALA A 55 13.75 16.68 3.54
C ALA A 55 14.46 17.49 2.45
N TRP A 56 15.49 18.26 2.83
CA TRP A 56 16.38 18.98 1.92
C TRP A 56 17.77 19.12 2.51
N GLN A 57 18.76 19.33 1.63
CA GLN A 57 20.12 19.64 2.02
C GLN A 57 20.21 21.11 2.43
N ALA A 58 20.80 21.39 3.59
CA ALA A 58 21.10 22.75 4.00
C ALA A 58 22.11 23.38 3.02
N SER A 59 21.95 24.68 2.74
CA SER A 59 22.84 25.40 1.82
C SER A 59 24.11 25.93 2.51
N ASP A 60 24.09 26.07 3.83
CA ASP A 60 25.14 26.68 4.66
C ASP A 60 26.05 25.66 5.38
N ARG A 61 25.63 24.39 5.41
CA ARG A 61 26.36 23.33 6.10
C ARG A 61 26.02 21.95 5.50
N LEU A 62 26.84 20.96 5.77
CA LEU A 62 26.59 19.58 5.40
C LEU A 62 25.58 18.96 6.36
N ALA A 63 24.29 19.21 6.10
CA ALA A 63 23.20 18.66 6.87
C ALA A 63 21.98 18.35 6.00
N LEU A 64 21.31 17.26 6.32
CA LEU A 64 20.00 16.91 5.80
C LEU A 64 18.94 17.35 6.82
N VAL A 65 18.08 18.25 6.43
CA VAL A 65 17.05 18.81 7.29
C VAL A 65 15.72 18.18 6.96
N TYR A 66 15.06 17.63 7.97
CA TYR A 66 13.69 17.14 7.90
C TYR A 66 12.76 18.14 8.56
N GLN A 67 11.70 18.50 7.89
CA GLN A 67 10.67 19.38 8.44
C GLN A 67 9.29 18.99 7.94
N THR A 68 8.29 19.02 8.82
CA THR A 68 6.89 18.86 8.42
C THR A 68 6.36 20.21 7.96
N LEU A 69 5.86 20.28 6.74
CA LEU A 69 5.30 21.48 6.12
C LEU A 69 3.88 21.23 5.64
N ASN A 70 3.10 22.29 5.51
CA ASN A 70 1.84 22.25 4.78
C ASN A 70 2.12 22.41 3.28
N TRP A 71 1.83 21.36 2.50
CA TRP A 71 1.76 21.48 1.04
C TRP A 71 0.42 22.07 0.66
N ASP A 72 0.40 23.01 -0.29
CA ASP A 72 -0.81 23.70 -0.70
C ASP A 72 -1.87 22.76 -1.25
N THR A 73 -1.44 21.77 -2.03
CA THR A 73 -2.34 20.77 -2.63
C THR A 73 -1.64 19.44 -2.83
N ASN A 74 -2.35 18.38 -2.46
CA ASN A 74 -2.07 17.01 -2.89
C ASN A 74 -3.35 16.45 -3.49
N ARG A 75 -3.40 16.34 -4.82
CA ARG A 75 -4.57 15.87 -5.58
C ARG A 75 -4.26 14.58 -6.31
N GLN A 76 -5.19 13.66 -6.24
CA GLN A 76 -5.14 12.40 -6.96
C GLN A 76 -6.51 12.13 -7.59
N TRP A 77 -6.53 11.69 -8.83
CA TRP A 77 -7.71 11.18 -9.48
C TRP A 77 -7.36 10.06 -10.42
N GLY A 78 -8.25 9.11 -10.59
CA GLY A 78 -7.93 7.96 -11.40
C GLY A 78 -9.04 6.93 -11.49
N VAL A 79 -8.64 5.79 -12.01
CA VAL A 79 -9.51 4.63 -12.21
C VAL A 79 -8.89 3.42 -11.53
N ASN A 80 -9.75 2.58 -10.97
CA ASN A 80 -9.37 1.27 -10.45
C ASN A 80 -10.29 0.22 -11.08
N ALA A 81 -9.73 -0.91 -11.49
CA ALA A 81 -10.48 -2.04 -12.01
C ALA A 81 -10.04 -3.32 -11.28
N ILE A 82 -11.02 -4.07 -10.77
CA ILE A 82 -10.80 -5.39 -10.16
C ILE A 82 -11.51 -6.42 -11.03
N VAL A 83 -10.72 -7.31 -11.61
CA VAL A 83 -11.15 -8.31 -12.59
C VAL A 83 -10.80 -9.72 -12.08
N PRO A 84 -11.69 -10.36 -11.30
CA PRO A 84 -11.49 -11.76 -10.94
C PRO A 84 -11.83 -12.66 -12.13
N PHE A 85 -11.00 -13.67 -12.36
CA PHE A 85 -11.25 -14.69 -13.37
C PHE A 85 -10.81 -16.06 -12.90
N ARG A 86 -11.35 -17.09 -13.54
CA ARG A 86 -11.07 -18.48 -13.19
C ARG A 86 -10.75 -19.26 -14.45
N ILE A 87 -9.72 -20.10 -14.40
CA ILE A 87 -9.38 -21.03 -15.46
C ILE A 87 -9.58 -22.45 -14.94
N GLY A 88 -10.55 -23.15 -15.51
CA GLY A 88 -10.92 -24.48 -15.07
C GLY A 88 -11.28 -24.54 -13.58
N ARG A 89 -10.77 -25.57 -12.90
CA ARG A 89 -10.95 -25.81 -11.45
C ARG A 89 -9.65 -25.68 -10.67
N TRP A 90 -8.58 -25.26 -11.35
CA TRP A 90 -7.24 -25.27 -10.78
C TRP A 90 -6.66 -23.87 -10.54
N LEU A 91 -7.17 -22.83 -11.22
CA LEU A 91 -6.66 -21.47 -11.09
C LEU A 91 -7.80 -20.49 -10.79
N ASP A 92 -7.72 -19.83 -9.68
CA ASP A 92 -8.49 -18.63 -9.33
C ASP A 92 -7.56 -17.42 -9.34
N SER A 93 -7.89 -16.39 -10.12
CA SER A 93 -7.06 -15.21 -10.28
C SER A 93 -7.86 -13.93 -10.03
N ARG A 94 -7.16 -12.89 -9.54
CA ARG A 94 -7.68 -11.54 -9.41
C ARG A 94 -6.66 -10.56 -9.95
N LEU A 95 -7.02 -9.86 -11.01
CA LEU A 95 -6.24 -8.76 -11.55
C LEU A 95 -6.81 -7.45 -11.00
N THR A 96 -5.95 -6.63 -10.40
CA THR A 96 -6.25 -5.26 -9.97
C THR A 96 -5.39 -4.30 -10.76
N LEU A 97 -6.03 -3.36 -11.43
CA LEU A 97 -5.39 -2.32 -12.22
C LEU A 97 -5.75 -0.96 -11.63
N THR A 98 -4.78 -0.12 -11.39
CA THR A 98 -5.00 1.27 -10.98
C THR A 98 -4.20 2.18 -11.88
N GLY A 99 -4.86 3.16 -12.46
CA GLY A 99 -4.23 4.27 -13.18
C GLY A 99 -4.65 5.58 -12.54
N LEU A 100 -3.71 6.39 -12.11
CA LEU A 100 -4.02 7.66 -11.46
C LEU A 100 -3.09 8.78 -11.92
N ARG A 101 -3.59 10.00 -11.87
CA ARG A 101 -2.79 11.22 -11.97
C ARG A 101 -2.66 11.82 -10.57
N MET A 102 -1.43 11.99 -10.15
CA MET A 102 -1.05 12.65 -8.91
C MET A 102 -0.56 14.07 -9.24
N THR A 103 -1.01 15.07 -8.51
CA THR A 103 -0.52 16.45 -8.59
C THR A 103 -0.24 16.95 -7.19
N GLN A 104 0.95 17.48 -7.00
CA GLN A 104 1.44 17.96 -5.69
C GLN A 104 2.05 19.33 -5.88
N ARG A 105 1.65 20.28 -5.01
CA ARG A 105 2.12 21.67 -5.02
C ARG A 105 2.46 22.11 -3.62
N CYS A 106 3.59 22.80 -3.50
CA CYS A 106 4.02 23.52 -2.30
C CYS A 106 4.77 24.78 -2.72
N ASP A 107 4.17 25.94 -2.49
CA ASP A 107 4.78 27.24 -2.81
C ASP A 107 5.71 27.71 -1.68
N ALA A 108 5.42 27.33 -0.44
CA ALA A 108 6.14 27.76 0.75
C ALA A 108 7.14 26.70 1.25
N PHE A 109 7.97 26.17 0.37
CA PHE A 109 9.03 25.22 0.72
C PHE A 109 10.41 25.83 0.47
N HIS A 110 10.83 26.77 1.31
CA HIS A 110 12.09 27.51 1.13
C HIS A 110 12.28 27.96 -0.33
N ASP A 111 13.46 27.82 -0.89
CA ASP A 111 13.72 28.07 -2.33
C ASP A 111 13.39 26.86 -3.24
N LEU A 112 12.74 25.84 -2.69
CA LEU A 112 12.48 24.55 -3.32
C LEU A 112 11.00 24.36 -3.69
N SER A 113 10.22 25.44 -3.80
CA SER A 113 8.81 25.36 -4.21
C SER A 113 8.62 24.48 -5.42
N PHE A 114 7.57 23.65 -5.44
CA PHE A 114 7.30 22.71 -6.51
C PHE A 114 5.82 22.70 -6.89
N ASP A 115 5.58 22.45 -8.17
CA ASP A 115 4.28 22.09 -8.74
C ASP A 115 4.54 20.95 -9.71
N ARG A 116 4.25 19.73 -9.29
CA ARG A 116 4.60 18.52 -10.03
C ARG A 116 3.39 17.62 -10.19
N SER A 117 3.32 16.99 -11.36
CA SER A 117 2.28 15.99 -11.61
C SER A 117 2.87 14.80 -12.38
N LYS A 118 2.32 13.60 -12.10
CA LYS A 118 2.75 12.36 -12.76
C LYS A 118 1.58 11.40 -12.91
N TRP A 119 1.58 10.65 -14.01
CA TRP A 119 0.74 9.47 -14.14
C TRP A 119 1.40 8.29 -13.47
N ILE A 120 0.64 7.56 -12.68
CA ILE A 120 1.09 6.39 -11.94
C ILE A 120 0.19 5.22 -12.31
N GLY A 121 0.80 4.12 -12.72
CA GLY A 121 0.13 2.85 -12.96
C GLY A 121 0.52 1.83 -11.91
N VAL A 122 -0.46 1.10 -11.39
CA VAL A 122 -0.23 -0.02 -10.47
C VAL A 122 -0.97 -1.24 -10.99
N VAL A 123 -0.27 -2.36 -11.04
CA VAL A 123 -0.81 -3.66 -11.44
C VAL A 123 -0.54 -4.65 -10.32
N ARG A 124 -1.59 -5.36 -9.91
CA ARG A 124 -1.48 -6.48 -8.99
C ARG A 124 -2.23 -7.68 -9.54
N LEU A 125 -1.56 -8.83 -9.55
CA LEU A 125 -2.13 -10.11 -9.97
C LEU A 125 -1.99 -11.11 -8.84
N ASP A 126 -3.10 -11.50 -8.24
CA ASP A 126 -3.16 -12.53 -7.21
C ASP A 126 -3.68 -13.82 -7.83
N ASN A 127 -2.96 -14.94 -7.66
CA ASN A 127 -3.31 -16.24 -8.18
C ASN A 127 -3.34 -17.27 -7.07
N THR A 128 -4.39 -18.09 -7.06
CA THR A 128 -4.48 -19.29 -6.25
C THR A 128 -4.54 -20.50 -7.15
N VAL A 129 -3.48 -21.28 -7.16
CA VAL A 129 -3.31 -22.49 -7.97
C VAL A 129 -3.55 -23.71 -7.10
N ARG A 130 -4.57 -24.49 -7.40
CA ARG A 130 -4.79 -25.78 -6.76
C ARG A 130 -3.93 -26.85 -7.43
N ILE A 131 -2.81 -27.21 -6.77
CA ILE A 131 -1.86 -28.20 -7.27
C ILE A 131 -2.46 -29.61 -7.19
N SER A 132 -3.05 -29.94 -6.03
CA SER A 132 -3.61 -31.28 -5.77
C SER A 132 -4.81 -31.20 -4.83
N ARG A 133 -5.67 -32.22 -4.90
CA ARG A 133 -6.78 -32.42 -3.96
C ARG A 133 -6.46 -33.45 -2.87
N LYS A 134 -5.57 -34.38 -3.18
CA LYS A 134 -5.09 -35.42 -2.26
C LYS A 134 -3.61 -35.69 -2.56
N PRO A 135 -2.68 -35.05 -1.81
CA PRO A 135 -2.89 -34.14 -0.66
C PRO A 135 -3.55 -32.83 -1.08
N ASP A 136 -4.27 -32.16 -0.16
CA ASP A 136 -4.87 -30.84 -0.40
C ASP A 136 -3.77 -29.77 -0.37
N LEU A 137 -3.26 -29.43 -1.56
CA LEU A 137 -2.11 -28.58 -1.77
C LEU A 137 -2.47 -27.41 -2.70
N THR A 138 -2.19 -26.20 -2.23
CA THR A 138 -2.48 -24.96 -2.92
C THR A 138 -1.24 -24.07 -2.96
N LEU A 139 -0.96 -23.49 -4.11
CA LEU A 139 0.08 -22.48 -4.30
C LEU A 139 -0.59 -21.11 -4.51
N ASP A 140 -0.26 -20.15 -3.68
CA ASP A 140 -0.64 -18.76 -3.82
C ASP A 140 0.54 -17.99 -4.41
N LEU A 141 0.31 -17.27 -5.52
CA LEU A 141 1.29 -16.44 -6.20
C LEU A 141 0.73 -15.04 -6.36
N ALA A 142 1.44 -14.03 -5.91
CA ALA A 142 1.10 -12.65 -6.14
C ALA A 142 2.24 -11.93 -6.86
N ALA A 143 1.88 -11.10 -7.84
CA ALA A 143 2.80 -10.20 -8.52
C ALA A 143 2.30 -8.78 -8.40
N PHE A 144 3.18 -7.86 -8.09
CA PHE A 144 2.93 -6.43 -7.97
C PHE A 144 3.90 -5.66 -8.86
N CYS A 145 3.42 -4.60 -9.49
CA CYS A 145 4.26 -3.68 -10.25
C CYS A 145 3.67 -2.27 -10.16
N GLN A 146 4.52 -1.29 -9.91
CA GLN A 146 4.19 0.13 -9.89
C GLN A 146 5.14 0.89 -10.81
N SER A 147 4.58 1.79 -11.62
CA SER A 147 5.37 2.71 -12.42
C SER A 147 6.08 3.75 -11.53
N PRO A 148 7.05 4.52 -12.07
CA PRO A 148 7.65 5.61 -11.33
C PRO A 148 6.61 6.55 -10.74
N ALA A 149 6.81 7.00 -9.49
CA ALA A 149 5.94 7.92 -8.76
C ALA A 149 6.67 9.21 -8.37
N ILE A 150 5.98 10.11 -7.70
CA ILE A 150 6.53 11.33 -7.12
C ILE A 150 6.06 11.51 -5.68
N GLN A 151 6.90 12.16 -4.87
CA GLN A 151 6.51 12.64 -3.54
C GLN A 151 7.22 13.98 -3.29
N GLY A 152 6.51 15.09 -3.52
CA GLY A 152 7.10 16.42 -3.48
C GLY A 152 8.26 16.55 -4.48
N THR A 153 9.46 16.80 -3.97
CA THR A 153 10.67 16.89 -4.78
C THR A 153 11.28 15.54 -5.14
N TYR A 154 10.81 14.45 -4.53
CA TYR A 154 11.34 13.10 -4.78
C TYR A 154 10.77 12.51 -6.07
N ASP A 155 11.65 11.91 -6.85
CA ASP A 155 11.34 10.92 -7.88
C ASP A 155 11.50 9.52 -7.28
N ILE A 156 10.44 8.73 -7.32
CA ILE A 156 10.40 7.38 -6.80
C ILE A 156 10.51 6.43 -7.98
N ASP A 157 11.49 5.55 -7.95
CA ASP A 157 11.72 4.55 -8.99
C ASP A 157 10.55 3.56 -9.09
N PRO A 158 10.41 2.85 -10.21
CA PRO A 158 9.43 1.77 -10.30
C PRO A 158 9.75 0.67 -9.29
N ALA A 159 8.69 0.06 -8.75
CA ALA A 159 8.81 -1.05 -7.83
C ALA A 159 8.05 -2.26 -8.38
N TRP A 160 8.53 -3.46 -8.10
CA TRP A 160 7.83 -4.69 -8.38
C TRP A 160 8.18 -5.76 -7.35
N SER A 161 7.27 -6.68 -7.11
CA SER A 161 7.53 -7.82 -6.23
C SER A 161 6.78 -9.05 -6.70
N VAL A 162 7.29 -10.21 -6.31
CA VAL A 162 6.62 -11.50 -6.48
C VAL A 162 6.63 -12.22 -5.15
N ASP A 163 5.44 -12.59 -4.70
CA ASP A 163 5.24 -13.37 -3.49
C ASP A 163 4.82 -14.80 -3.86
N ALA A 164 5.29 -15.78 -3.11
CA ALA A 164 4.86 -17.18 -3.26
C ALA A 164 4.56 -17.81 -1.90
N GLY A 165 3.47 -18.58 -1.83
CA GLY A 165 3.06 -19.28 -0.64
C GLY A 165 2.53 -20.66 -0.95
N LEU A 166 3.04 -21.69 -0.28
CA LEU A 166 2.56 -23.06 -0.41
C LEU A 166 1.75 -23.42 0.85
N ARG A 167 0.51 -23.82 0.65
CA ARG A 167 -0.40 -24.25 1.72
C ARG A 167 -0.75 -25.71 1.57
N TRP A 168 -0.51 -26.46 2.62
CA TRP A 168 -0.87 -27.86 2.73
C TRP A 168 -1.88 -28.08 3.85
N ASN A 169 -3.09 -28.56 3.47
CA ASN A 169 -4.12 -28.94 4.45
C ASN A 169 -4.11 -30.48 4.61
N PHE A 170 -4.06 -30.95 5.83
CA PHE A 170 -4.03 -32.36 6.17
C PHE A 170 -4.89 -32.67 7.40
N ASP A 171 -4.91 -33.93 7.85
CA ASP A 171 -5.78 -34.39 8.95
C ASP A 171 -7.24 -33.94 8.76
N ARG A 172 -7.84 -34.28 7.59
CA ARG A 172 -9.22 -33.92 7.23
C ARG A 172 -9.47 -32.41 7.30
N LYS A 173 -8.47 -31.60 6.99
CA LYS A 173 -8.45 -30.12 7.07
C LYS A 173 -8.49 -29.56 8.49
N ARG A 174 -8.16 -30.37 9.52
CA ARG A 174 -7.96 -29.87 10.88
C ARG A 174 -6.58 -29.23 11.06
N ALA A 175 -5.61 -29.67 10.28
CA ALA A 175 -4.27 -29.12 10.28
C ALA A 175 -3.96 -28.40 8.96
N SER A 176 -3.26 -27.29 9.03
CA SER A 176 -2.70 -26.61 7.88
C SER A 176 -1.28 -26.15 8.16
N LEU A 177 -0.42 -26.31 7.17
CA LEU A 177 0.94 -25.76 7.14
C LEU A 177 1.01 -24.83 5.94
N THR A 178 1.43 -23.60 6.17
CA THR A 178 1.69 -22.60 5.12
C THR A 178 3.15 -22.15 5.22
N VAL A 179 3.86 -22.23 4.12
CA VAL A 179 5.19 -21.64 3.94
C VAL A 179 5.07 -20.54 2.91
N ARG A 180 5.47 -19.33 3.26
CA ARG A 180 5.36 -18.16 2.39
C ARG A 180 6.69 -17.41 2.33
N CYS A 181 7.01 -16.92 1.15
CA CYS A 181 8.06 -15.95 0.93
C CYS A 181 7.44 -14.72 0.26
N ASP A 182 7.52 -13.58 0.92
CA ASP A 182 7.16 -12.28 0.37
C ASP A 182 8.41 -11.69 -0.28
N ASP A 183 8.20 -11.02 -1.41
CA ASP A 183 9.22 -10.40 -2.25
C ASP A 183 10.44 -11.30 -2.51
N LEU A 184 10.21 -12.37 -3.27
CA LEU A 184 11.23 -13.38 -3.63
C LEU A 184 12.52 -12.77 -4.18
N PHE A 185 12.45 -11.62 -4.86
CA PHE A 185 13.54 -11.01 -5.60
C PHE A 185 14.15 -9.78 -4.94
N GLU A 186 13.63 -9.36 -3.75
CA GLU A 186 14.05 -8.13 -3.03
C GLU A 186 13.95 -6.87 -3.90
N SER A 187 12.88 -6.76 -4.68
CA SER A 187 12.66 -5.67 -5.64
C SER A 187 11.48 -4.75 -5.28
N GLY A 188 10.79 -5.05 -4.16
CA GLY A 188 9.59 -4.33 -3.73
C GLY A 188 9.85 -2.97 -3.10
N VAL A 189 11.09 -2.65 -2.72
CA VAL A 189 11.46 -1.37 -2.12
C VAL A 189 12.08 -0.47 -3.17
N PRO A 190 11.38 0.59 -3.62
CA PRO A 190 11.94 1.50 -4.62
C PRO A 190 12.94 2.47 -4.00
N PHE A 191 13.93 2.89 -4.78
CA PHE A 191 14.77 4.04 -4.48
C PHE A 191 13.99 5.34 -4.64
N ALA A 192 14.28 6.33 -3.78
CA ALA A 192 13.80 7.68 -3.94
C ALA A 192 14.99 8.63 -4.17
N ARG A 193 14.87 9.50 -5.17
CA ARG A 193 15.93 10.43 -5.57
C ARG A 193 15.39 11.83 -5.61
N VAL A 194 16.21 12.78 -5.18
CA VAL A 194 15.97 14.21 -5.41
C VAL A 194 17.04 14.73 -6.37
N ARG A 195 16.59 15.25 -7.50
CA ARG A 195 17.39 15.96 -8.48
C ARG A 195 16.64 17.23 -8.87
N TYR A 196 16.58 18.15 -7.93
CA TYR A 196 15.69 19.30 -8.04
C TYR A 196 16.34 20.56 -7.46
N ARG A 197 16.44 21.62 -8.26
CA ARG A 197 16.97 22.94 -7.86
C ARG A 197 18.26 22.88 -7.03
N GLY A 198 19.25 22.12 -7.51
CA GLY A 198 20.55 21.98 -6.83
C GLY A 198 20.57 21.00 -5.66
N GLN A 199 19.46 20.40 -5.32
CA GLN A 199 19.39 19.31 -4.34
C GLN A 199 19.80 17.99 -5.02
N TRP A 200 20.64 17.22 -4.34
CA TRP A 200 21.13 15.94 -4.85
C TRP A 200 21.11 14.91 -3.71
N LEU A 201 20.03 14.16 -3.61
CA LEU A 201 19.83 13.14 -2.58
C LEU A 201 19.50 11.80 -3.21
N ASP A 202 20.12 10.75 -2.73
CA ASP A 202 19.75 9.37 -2.99
C ASP A 202 19.31 8.74 -1.66
N MET A 203 18.07 8.30 -1.59
CA MET A 203 17.51 7.69 -0.40
C MET A 203 17.23 6.20 -0.67
N ASP A 204 18.09 5.39 -0.08
CA ASP A 204 17.86 3.96 0.07
C ASP A 204 17.33 3.72 1.47
N SER A 205 16.17 3.08 1.58
CA SER A 205 15.63 2.75 2.90
C SER A 205 16.46 1.69 3.63
N GLY A 206 17.36 0.97 2.94
CA GLY A 206 18.11 -0.16 3.47
C GLY A 206 17.21 -1.29 3.99
N ALA A 207 15.92 -1.25 3.68
CA ALA A 207 14.96 -2.22 4.18
C ALA A 207 15.04 -3.52 3.39
N TYR A 208 15.20 -4.62 4.11
CA TYR A 208 15.03 -5.96 3.53
C TYR A 208 13.53 -6.22 3.34
N SER A 209 13.10 -6.40 2.10
CA SER A 209 11.70 -6.67 1.76
C SER A 209 11.38 -8.16 1.74
N ARG A 210 12.39 -9.03 1.56
CA ARG A 210 12.18 -10.48 1.56
C ARG A 210 11.90 -10.99 2.96
N THR A 211 10.74 -11.66 3.12
CA THR A 211 10.33 -12.23 4.39
C THR A 211 9.86 -13.66 4.20
N PHE A 212 10.41 -14.56 5.01
CA PHE A 212 9.98 -15.96 5.09
C PHE A 212 9.07 -16.16 6.29
N THR A 213 7.89 -16.73 6.05
CA THR A 213 6.92 -17.04 7.10
C THR A 213 6.53 -18.50 7.04
N VAL A 214 6.55 -19.18 8.19
CA VAL A 214 5.99 -20.51 8.36
C VAL A 214 4.86 -20.43 9.37
N HIS A 215 3.66 -20.81 8.96
CA HIS A 215 2.48 -20.80 9.79
C HIS A 215 1.89 -22.21 9.90
N PHE A 216 1.77 -22.72 11.11
CA PHE A 216 1.09 -23.98 11.41
C PHE A 216 -0.18 -23.69 12.21
N SER A 217 -1.28 -24.27 11.79
CA SER A 217 -2.57 -24.19 12.50
C SER A 217 -3.16 -25.58 12.70
N TYR A 218 -3.65 -25.84 13.90
CA TYR A 218 -4.38 -27.07 14.21
C TYR A 218 -5.68 -26.77 14.96
N ARG A 219 -6.80 -27.28 14.46
CA ARG A 219 -8.11 -27.11 15.07
C ARG A 219 -8.41 -28.26 16.03
N PHE A 220 -8.36 -28.01 17.32
CA PHE A 220 -8.72 -28.94 18.36
C PHE A 220 -10.27 -28.97 18.54
N GLY A 221 -10.81 -30.18 18.68
CA GLY A 221 -12.22 -30.38 19.00
C GLY A 221 -13.19 -30.32 17.81
N SER A 222 -14.31 -30.99 17.96
CA SER A 222 -15.46 -30.90 17.06
C SER A 222 -16.52 -30.02 17.71
N TYR A 223 -16.35 -28.70 17.60
CA TYR A 223 -17.45 -27.80 17.96
C TYR A 223 -18.57 -28.01 16.93
N LYS A 224 -19.60 -28.79 17.30
CA LYS A 224 -20.87 -28.75 16.59
C LYS A 224 -21.59 -27.50 17.07
N GLU A 225 -21.74 -26.54 16.18
CA GLU A 225 -22.63 -25.41 16.40
C GLU A 225 -23.99 -25.95 16.86
N ARG A 226 -24.35 -25.74 18.10
CA ARG A 226 -25.69 -26.07 18.58
C ARG A 226 -26.63 -25.15 17.83
N ARG A 227 -27.46 -25.74 16.93
CA ARG A 227 -28.60 -25.03 16.39
C ARG A 227 -29.33 -24.44 17.59
N HIS A 228 -29.40 -23.12 17.68
CA HIS A 228 -30.32 -22.46 18.57
C HIS A 228 -31.69 -23.01 18.22
N LYS A 229 -32.30 -23.73 19.15
CA LYS A 229 -33.75 -24.00 19.07
C LYS A 229 -34.40 -22.63 19.08
N GLU A 230 -35.14 -22.32 18.01
CA GLU A 230 -36.05 -21.20 18.03
C GLU A 230 -36.92 -21.38 19.28
N VAL A 231 -36.99 -20.33 20.08
CA VAL A 231 -37.88 -20.33 21.26
C VAL A 231 -39.30 -20.38 20.72
N ASP A 232 -39.99 -21.46 21.02
CA ASP A 232 -41.41 -21.62 20.67
C ASP A 232 -42.22 -20.51 21.35
N THR A 233 -42.53 -19.48 20.59
CA THR A 233 -43.32 -18.33 21.04
C THR A 233 -44.81 -18.57 20.92
N SER A 234 -45.28 -19.76 20.52
CA SER A 234 -46.69 -20.10 20.34
C SER A 234 -47.50 -20.05 21.64
N ARG A 235 -46.84 -19.98 22.80
CA ARG A 235 -47.49 -19.82 24.11
C ARG A 235 -47.82 -18.38 24.51
N PHE A 236 -47.31 -17.39 23.78
CA PHE A 236 -47.67 -15.99 23.99
C PHE A 236 -48.71 -15.60 22.94
N GLY A 237 -49.97 -15.95 23.26
CA GLY A 237 -51.08 -15.75 22.36
C GLY A 237 -51.28 -14.29 21.94
N HIS A 238 -51.56 -14.13 20.63
CA HIS A 238 -52.53 -13.20 20.08
C HIS A 238 -53.30 -13.91 19.01
#